data_9d4fd8880ecd2fa560eafd4b01a2336b
#
_entry.id   9d4fd8880ecd2fa560eafd4b01a2336b
#
_cell.length_a   1.000
_cell.length_b   1.000
_cell.length_c   1.000
_cell.angle_alpha   90.00
_cell.angle_beta   90.00
_cell.angle_gamma   90.00
#
_symmetry.space_group_name_H-M   'P 1'
#
loop_
_entity.id
_entity.type
_entity.pdbx_description
1 polymer ?
#
loop_
_entity_poly.entity_id
_entity_poly.type
_entity_poly.pdbx_seq_one_letter_code
_entity_poly.pdbx_strand_id
1 'polypeptide(L)'
;EKKKNHGALVTAIIFALVLCGVCFYFYNNAKTSKEEEAYEYALKSDDPLVLQTYLDNYKDAPAEHIDSIQAHLNALQQSDADWTNAVVSGSKQALLDYLSKHPDSEHKAQAQHKIDSIDWAFASNANTLDELQAYLDEHANGEHVDEANDAMRKLKASTVQPEEKVLVNASLKHFFQAVNANNEQSLEASVAPVMSNFLGKQDATKADVTVFLQKIYKDDITGMTWRLGNDMKIDKREHRFAGILSLFALLLLASCTGE
;
A
#
# COMPACT_ATOMS: atom_id res chain seq x y z
N GLU A 1 97.06 20.67 35.64
CA GLU A 1 95.62 20.80 35.94
C GLU A 1 94.79 20.78 34.64
N LYS A 2 94.01 19.70 34.47
CA LYS A 2 93.09 19.63 33.34
C LYS A 2 91.85 20.58 33.61
N LYS A 3 91.81 21.71 32.87
CA LYS A 3 90.60 22.55 32.86
C LYS A 3 89.42 21.71 32.43
N LYS A 4 88.53 21.49 33.34
CA LYS A 4 87.19 20.85 33.03
C LYS A 4 86.44 21.77 32.09
N ASN A 5 86.23 21.33 30.83
CA ASN A 5 85.41 22.05 29.83
C ASN A 5 83.91 22.00 30.17
N HIS A 6 83.52 22.78 31.19
CA HIS A 6 82.08 22.92 31.55
C HIS A 6 81.28 23.51 30.40
N GLY A 7 81.90 24.30 29.51
CA GLY A 7 81.24 24.86 28.34
C GLY A 7 80.76 23.81 27.33
N ALA A 8 81.64 22.83 27.03
CA ALA A 8 81.27 21.74 26.10
C ALA A 8 80.14 20.85 26.64
N LEU A 9 80.07 20.67 27.97
CA LEU A 9 78.98 19.90 28.62
C LEU A 9 77.65 20.64 28.60
N VAL A 10 77.67 21.96 28.82
CA VAL A 10 76.47 22.80 28.76
C VAL A 10 75.91 22.88 27.34
N THR A 11 76.81 23.03 26.32
CA THR A 11 76.32 23.02 24.90
C THR A 11 75.75 21.67 24.49
N ALA A 12 76.34 20.56 24.95
CA ALA A 12 75.76 19.22 24.66
C ALA A 12 74.41 19.01 25.30
N ILE A 13 74.17 19.50 26.54
CA ILE A 13 72.87 19.44 27.22
C ILE A 13 71.82 20.29 26.49
N ILE A 14 72.19 21.52 26.09
CA ILE A 14 71.28 22.40 25.33
C ILE A 14 70.90 21.75 24.00
N PHE A 15 71.89 21.18 23.28
CA PHE A 15 71.63 20.49 22.02
C PHE A 15 70.74 19.26 22.20
N ALA A 16 70.91 18.46 23.25
CA ALA A 16 70.06 17.32 23.58
C ALA A 16 68.62 17.76 23.89
N LEU A 17 68.44 18.86 24.66
CA LEU A 17 67.07 19.41 24.94
C LEU A 17 66.35 19.92 23.71
N VAL A 18 67.10 20.59 22.80
CA VAL A 18 66.52 21.02 21.50
C VAL A 18 66.08 19.83 20.64
N LEU A 19 66.94 18.80 20.53
CA LEU A 19 66.60 17.57 19.82
C LEU A 19 65.45 16.87 20.44
N CYS A 20 65.34 16.75 21.73
CA CYS A 20 64.17 16.20 22.43
C CYS A 20 62.91 17.02 22.15
N GLY A 21 63.02 18.36 22.16
CA GLY A 21 61.88 19.26 21.82
C GLY A 21 61.40 19.08 20.38
N VAL A 22 62.32 18.97 19.43
CA VAL A 22 62.02 18.73 18.00
C VAL A 22 61.36 17.34 17.81
N CYS A 23 61.95 16.30 18.42
CA CYS A 23 61.34 14.96 18.37
C CYS A 23 59.93 14.91 18.99
N PHE A 24 59.77 15.60 20.12
CA PHE A 24 58.47 15.70 20.78
C PHE A 24 57.42 16.46 19.91
N TYR A 25 57.85 17.56 19.27
CA TYR A 25 57.02 18.30 18.34
C TYR A 25 56.54 17.41 17.16
N PHE A 26 57.49 16.73 16.48
CA PHE A 26 57.11 15.84 15.37
C PHE A 26 56.28 14.64 15.83
N TYR A 27 56.52 14.08 16.99
CA TYR A 27 55.70 13.01 17.56
C TYR A 27 54.27 13.47 17.84
N ASN A 28 54.08 14.63 18.47
CA ASN A 28 52.77 15.18 18.73
C ASN A 28 52.03 15.54 17.43
N ASN A 29 52.70 16.18 16.48
CA ASN A 29 52.11 16.52 15.20
C ASN A 29 51.67 15.27 14.42
N ALA A 30 52.47 14.21 14.41
CA ALA A 30 52.10 12.93 13.78
C ALA A 30 50.96 12.23 14.51
N LYS A 31 50.89 12.32 15.86
CA LYS A 31 49.78 11.78 16.65
C LYS A 31 48.46 12.50 16.34
N THR A 32 48.52 13.85 16.29
CA THR A 32 47.36 14.70 15.98
C THR A 32 46.83 14.43 14.55
N SER A 33 47.76 14.30 13.57
CA SER A 33 47.35 14.01 12.18
C SER A 33 46.66 12.65 12.02
N LYS A 34 47.12 11.62 12.74
CA LYS A 34 46.50 10.28 12.72
C LYS A 34 45.17 10.26 13.44
N GLU A 35 45.04 11.00 14.50
CA GLU A 35 43.78 11.13 15.22
C GLU A 35 42.75 11.84 14.38
N GLU A 36 43.08 12.96 13.72
CA GLU A 36 42.19 13.69 12.81
C GLU A 36 41.66 12.83 11.66
N GLU A 37 42.56 12.06 11.01
CA GLU A 37 42.18 11.10 9.96
C GLU A 37 41.23 10.03 10.50
N ALA A 38 41.48 9.50 11.69
CA ALA A 38 40.60 8.51 12.33
C ALA A 38 39.25 9.11 12.74
N TYR A 39 39.24 10.36 13.20
CA TYR A 39 38.04 11.09 13.54
C TYR A 39 37.14 11.28 12.30
N GLU A 40 37.70 11.79 11.19
CA GLU A 40 36.96 11.97 9.95
C GLU A 40 36.41 10.66 9.41
N TYR A 41 37.16 9.57 9.54
CA TYR A 41 36.73 8.24 9.13
C TYR A 41 35.57 7.75 10.01
N ALA A 42 35.70 7.85 11.33
CA ALA A 42 34.66 7.45 12.28
C ALA A 42 33.38 8.28 12.13
N LEU A 43 33.52 9.60 11.93
CA LEU A 43 32.38 10.50 11.78
C LEU A 43 31.50 10.19 10.56
N LYS A 44 32.08 9.59 9.52
CA LYS A 44 31.37 9.18 8.27
C LYS A 44 30.87 7.74 8.30
N SER A 45 31.18 6.99 9.36
CA SER A 45 30.84 5.57 9.47
C SER A 45 29.51 5.37 10.18
N ASP A 46 28.63 4.54 9.59
CA ASP A 46 27.39 4.07 10.23
C ASP A 46 27.60 2.76 11.02
N ASP A 47 28.87 2.30 11.15
CA ASP A 47 29.20 1.09 11.92
C ASP A 47 29.53 1.46 13.38
N PRO A 48 28.70 1.06 14.37
CA PRO A 48 28.92 1.32 15.78
C PRO A 48 30.30 0.82 16.28
N LEU A 49 30.83 -0.25 15.67
CA LEU A 49 32.15 -0.79 16.05
C LEU A 49 33.29 0.15 15.68
N VAL A 50 33.19 0.84 14.55
CA VAL A 50 34.19 1.84 14.11
C VAL A 50 34.19 3.01 15.08
N LEU A 51 33.00 3.52 15.46
CA LEU A 51 32.89 4.64 16.41
C LEU A 51 33.43 4.24 17.78
N GLN A 52 33.06 3.05 18.27
CA GLN A 52 33.57 2.54 19.54
C GLN A 52 35.10 2.35 19.50
N THR A 53 35.64 1.84 18.40
CA THR A 53 37.09 1.66 18.22
C THR A 53 37.82 2.99 18.27
N TYR A 54 37.26 4.06 17.69
CA TYR A 54 37.83 5.40 17.79
C TYR A 54 37.87 5.86 19.26
N LEU A 55 36.76 5.76 20.00
CA LEU A 55 36.66 6.16 21.41
C LEU A 55 37.64 5.38 22.32
N ASP A 56 37.86 4.10 22.01
CA ASP A 56 38.77 3.26 22.78
C ASP A 56 40.24 3.59 22.52
N ASN A 57 40.61 3.95 21.28
CA ASN A 57 41.98 4.20 20.86
C ASN A 57 42.44 5.64 21.08
N TYR A 58 41.52 6.62 21.09
CA TYR A 58 41.84 8.05 21.14
C TYR A 58 41.26 8.75 22.36
N LYS A 59 41.48 8.17 23.55
CA LYS A 59 40.95 8.71 24.83
C LYS A 59 41.42 10.13 25.18
N ASP A 60 42.57 10.54 24.60
CA ASP A 60 43.19 11.85 24.80
C ASP A 60 42.87 12.81 23.62
N ALA A 61 41.96 12.47 22.75
CA ALA A 61 41.50 13.32 21.64
C ALA A 61 40.84 14.60 22.15
N PRO A 62 40.70 15.64 21.29
CA PRO A 62 39.88 16.82 21.64
C PRO A 62 38.50 16.44 22.13
N ALA A 63 38.03 17.11 23.18
CA ALA A 63 36.72 16.82 23.77
C ALA A 63 35.57 16.91 22.73
N GLU A 64 35.65 17.86 21.79
CA GLU A 64 34.70 18.02 20.70
C GLU A 64 34.62 16.80 19.80
N HIS A 65 35.74 16.12 19.51
CA HIS A 65 35.77 14.90 18.70
C HIS A 65 35.14 13.72 19.46
N ILE A 66 35.50 13.55 20.74
CA ILE A 66 34.94 12.51 21.61
C ILE A 66 33.45 12.68 21.75
N ASP A 67 32.98 13.90 22.06
CA ASP A 67 31.53 14.19 22.22
C ASP A 67 30.75 13.94 20.92
N SER A 68 31.33 14.33 19.78
CA SER A 68 30.73 14.16 18.48
C SER A 68 30.56 12.67 18.12
N ILE A 69 31.63 11.88 18.28
CA ILE A 69 31.58 10.43 17.98
C ILE A 69 30.68 9.70 18.98
N GLN A 70 30.70 10.08 20.26
CA GLN A 70 29.80 9.50 21.27
C GLN A 70 28.33 9.81 20.96
N ALA A 71 28.03 11.05 20.55
CA ALA A 71 26.66 11.42 20.15
C ALA A 71 26.19 10.62 18.93
N HIS A 72 27.08 10.45 17.94
CA HIS A 72 26.78 9.64 16.75
C HIS A 72 26.52 8.17 17.12
N LEU A 73 27.39 7.57 17.94
CA LEU A 73 27.23 6.20 18.44
C LEU A 73 25.89 6.01 19.18
N ASN A 74 25.54 6.95 20.05
CA ASN A 74 24.27 6.93 20.78
C ASN A 74 23.07 7.03 19.83
N ALA A 75 23.16 7.86 18.78
CA ALA A 75 22.11 8.01 17.79
C ALA A 75 21.88 6.71 16.99
N LEU A 76 22.94 6.02 16.58
CA LEU A 76 22.84 4.72 15.90
C LEU A 76 22.21 3.66 16.81
N GLN A 77 22.68 3.55 18.06
CA GLN A 77 22.11 2.60 19.03
C GLN A 77 20.63 2.88 19.33
N GLN A 78 20.25 4.15 19.39
CA GLN A 78 18.84 4.54 19.57
C GLN A 78 18.00 4.15 18.33
N SER A 79 18.54 4.37 17.12
CA SER A 79 17.88 3.98 15.88
C SER A 79 17.64 2.47 15.82
N ASP A 80 18.62 1.65 16.20
CA ASP A 80 18.51 0.19 16.24
C ASP A 80 17.48 -0.29 17.28
N ALA A 81 17.47 0.35 18.46
CA ALA A 81 16.49 0.06 19.49
C ALA A 81 15.06 0.44 19.03
N ASP A 82 14.89 1.61 18.43
CA ASP A 82 13.59 2.07 17.90
C ASP A 82 13.13 1.15 16.75
N TRP A 83 14.04 0.71 15.88
CA TRP A 83 13.74 -0.29 14.84
C TRP A 83 13.25 -1.61 15.42
N THR A 84 13.98 -2.15 16.38
CA THR A 84 13.61 -3.39 17.05
C THR A 84 12.22 -3.28 17.68
N ASN A 85 11.94 -2.17 18.37
CA ASN A 85 10.64 -1.92 18.97
C ASN A 85 9.52 -1.81 17.93
N ALA A 86 9.76 -1.13 16.80
CA ALA A 86 8.80 -1.00 15.71
C ALA A 86 8.47 -2.37 15.09
N VAL A 87 9.49 -3.21 14.85
CA VAL A 87 9.32 -4.55 14.30
C VAL A 87 8.58 -5.47 15.28
N VAL A 88 8.93 -5.44 16.56
CA VAL A 88 8.26 -6.26 17.60
C VAL A 88 6.81 -5.83 17.79
N SER A 89 6.51 -4.53 17.71
CA SER A 89 5.14 -4.03 17.72
C SER A 89 4.30 -4.58 16.57
N GLY A 90 4.90 -4.77 15.39
CA GLY A 90 4.22 -5.27 14.19
C GLY A 90 3.09 -4.37 13.67
N SER A 91 2.98 -3.12 14.17
CA SER A 91 1.94 -2.20 13.76
C SER A 91 2.44 -1.20 12.70
N LYS A 92 1.58 -0.87 11.73
CA LYS A 92 1.85 0.18 10.72
C LYS A 92 2.27 1.49 11.39
N GLN A 93 1.58 1.89 12.46
CA GLN A 93 1.86 3.14 13.15
C GLN A 93 3.27 3.17 13.75
N ALA A 94 3.72 2.10 14.39
CA ALA A 94 5.08 2.02 14.96
C ALA A 94 6.17 2.12 13.89
N LEU A 95 5.94 1.52 12.71
CA LEU A 95 6.86 1.63 11.56
C LEU A 95 6.87 3.04 10.97
N LEU A 96 5.72 3.71 10.88
CA LEU A 96 5.62 5.11 10.44
C LEU A 96 6.31 6.06 11.42
N ASP A 97 6.13 5.85 12.73
CA ASP A 97 6.80 6.63 13.78
C ASP A 97 8.31 6.45 13.71
N TYR A 98 8.79 5.22 13.45
CA TYR A 98 10.20 4.94 13.22
C TYR A 98 10.74 5.71 12.01
N LEU A 99 10.07 5.64 10.85
CA LEU A 99 10.48 6.35 9.63
C LEU A 99 10.49 7.87 9.81
N SER A 100 9.57 8.40 10.61
CA SER A 100 9.50 9.83 10.93
C SER A 100 10.69 10.29 11.79
N LYS A 101 11.14 9.45 12.74
CA LYS A 101 12.29 9.75 13.61
C LYS A 101 13.63 9.52 12.92
N HIS A 102 13.69 8.51 12.05
CA HIS A 102 14.92 8.04 11.40
C HIS A 102 14.77 8.00 9.86
N PRO A 103 14.59 9.16 9.19
CA PRO A 103 14.27 9.21 7.75
C PRO A 103 15.39 8.68 6.85
N ASP A 104 16.64 8.69 7.33
CA ASP A 104 17.83 8.24 6.59
C ASP A 104 18.37 6.88 7.09
N SER A 105 17.60 6.15 7.89
CA SER A 105 17.99 4.85 8.41
C SER A 105 18.18 3.81 7.30
N GLU A 106 19.14 2.91 7.50
CA GLU A 106 19.35 1.73 6.65
C GLU A 106 18.12 0.80 6.61
N HIS A 107 17.29 0.83 7.66
CA HIS A 107 16.05 0.04 7.74
C HIS A 107 14.85 0.66 7.01
N LYS A 108 15.01 1.82 6.36
CA LYS A 108 13.93 2.53 5.66
C LYS A 108 13.19 1.64 4.65
N ALA A 109 13.95 0.96 3.79
CA ALA A 109 13.36 0.08 2.78
C ALA A 109 12.61 -1.10 3.42
N GLN A 110 13.17 -1.67 4.50
CA GLN A 110 12.52 -2.77 5.23
C GLN A 110 11.24 -2.32 5.95
N ALA A 111 11.23 -1.10 6.51
CA ALA A 111 10.04 -0.54 7.14
C ALA A 111 8.93 -0.30 6.11
N GLN A 112 9.26 0.25 4.94
CA GLN A 112 8.32 0.48 3.84
C GLN A 112 7.72 -0.83 3.31
N HIS A 113 8.56 -1.86 3.11
CA HIS A 113 8.09 -3.20 2.72
C HIS A 113 7.14 -3.81 3.75
N LYS A 114 7.43 -3.66 5.06
CA LYS A 114 6.53 -4.15 6.11
C LYS A 114 5.19 -3.39 6.13
N ILE A 115 5.20 -2.10 5.90
CA ILE A 115 3.99 -1.27 5.80
C ILE A 115 3.15 -1.73 4.61
N ASP A 116 3.75 -1.91 3.43
CA ASP A 116 3.08 -2.43 2.23
C ASP A 116 2.42 -3.80 2.50
N SER A 117 3.16 -4.73 3.13
CA SER A 117 2.64 -6.04 3.49
C SER A 117 1.47 -5.99 4.47
N ILE A 118 1.49 -5.07 5.45
CA ILE A 118 0.39 -4.88 6.42
C ILE A 118 -0.85 -4.35 5.70
N ASP A 119 -0.71 -3.34 4.85
CA ASP A 119 -1.80 -2.72 4.12
C ASP A 119 -2.41 -3.69 3.10
N TRP A 120 -1.57 -4.46 2.42
CA TRP A 120 -2.05 -5.54 1.55
C TRP A 120 -2.82 -6.62 2.32
N ALA A 121 -2.31 -7.05 3.47
CA ALA A 121 -3.01 -8.02 4.30
C ALA A 121 -4.39 -7.50 4.73
N PHE A 122 -4.50 -6.23 5.08
CA PHE A 122 -5.78 -5.60 5.40
C PHE A 122 -6.72 -5.56 4.19
N ALA A 123 -6.26 -5.01 3.05
CA ALA A 123 -7.08 -4.87 1.84
C ALA A 123 -7.53 -6.22 1.28
N SER A 124 -6.61 -7.21 1.23
CA SER A 124 -6.92 -8.56 0.73
C SER A 124 -7.89 -9.33 1.61
N ASN A 125 -7.80 -9.16 2.94
CA ASN A 125 -8.75 -9.77 3.88
C ASN A 125 -10.12 -9.11 3.83
N ALA A 126 -10.19 -7.78 3.72
CA ALA A 126 -11.44 -7.04 3.53
C ALA A 126 -12.11 -7.40 2.20
N ASN A 127 -11.31 -7.58 1.15
CA ASN A 127 -11.72 -7.96 -0.20
C ASN A 127 -12.91 -7.14 -0.72
N THR A 128 -12.83 -5.83 -0.54
CA THR A 128 -13.81 -4.85 -1.06
C THR A 128 -13.15 -3.95 -2.10
N LEU A 129 -13.97 -3.37 -3.01
CA LEU A 129 -13.43 -2.46 -4.04
C LEU A 129 -12.77 -1.23 -3.41
N ASP A 130 -13.35 -0.70 -2.33
CA ASP A 130 -12.87 0.50 -1.67
C ASP A 130 -11.51 0.26 -0.99
N GLU A 131 -11.35 -0.85 -0.26
CA GLU A 131 -10.10 -1.18 0.42
C GLU A 131 -8.97 -1.56 -0.56
N LEU A 132 -9.30 -2.29 -1.62
CA LEU A 132 -8.32 -2.59 -2.67
C LEU A 132 -7.88 -1.33 -3.43
N GLN A 133 -8.82 -0.38 -3.67
CA GLN A 133 -8.47 0.90 -4.28
C GLN A 133 -7.62 1.75 -3.34
N ALA A 134 -7.95 1.81 -2.05
CA ALA A 134 -7.15 2.52 -1.04
C ALA A 134 -5.70 1.99 -0.99
N TYR A 135 -5.52 0.65 -1.05
CA TYR A 135 -4.19 0.06 -1.15
C TYR A 135 -3.43 0.53 -2.40
N LEU A 136 -4.08 0.51 -3.57
CA LEU A 136 -3.45 0.96 -4.83
C LEU A 136 -3.09 2.44 -4.83
N ASP A 137 -3.90 3.28 -4.16
CA ASP A 137 -3.66 4.72 -4.06
C ASP A 137 -2.47 5.02 -3.14
N GLU A 138 -2.31 4.27 -2.04
CA GLU A 138 -1.21 4.43 -1.10
C GLU A 138 0.09 3.76 -1.59
N HIS A 139 -0.03 2.64 -2.29
CA HIS A 139 1.08 1.79 -2.75
C HIS A 139 1.09 1.63 -4.27
N ALA A 140 1.14 2.74 -5.03
CA ALA A 140 1.11 2.72 -6.50
C ALA A 140 2.23 1.90 -7.15
N ASN A 141 3.35 1.69 -6.45
CA ASN A 141 4.48 0.84 -6.86
C ASN A 141 4.73 -0.29 -5.84
N GLY A 142 3.72 -0.68 -5.08
CA GLY A 142 3.78 -1.73 -4.07
C GLY A 142 3.97 -3.11 -4.67
N GLU A 143 4.33 -4.07 -3.83
CA GLU A 143 4.62 -5.44 -4.25
C GLU A 143 3.39 -6.20 -4.72
N HIS A 144 2.18 -5.80 -4.26
CA HIS A 144 0.92 -6.49 -4.51
C HIS A 144 -0.03 -5.73 -5.44
N VAL A 145 0.48 -4.80 -6.26
CA VAL A 145 -0.34 -4.02 -7.20
C VAL A 145 -1.06 -4.90 -8.21
N ASP A 146 -0.40 -5.93 -8.73
CA ASP A 146 -1.00 -6.84 -9.70
C ASP A 146 -2.11 -7.69 -9.07
N GLU A 147 -1.88 -8.22 -7.87
CA GLU A 147 -2.86 -9.00 -7.12
C GLU A 147 -4.09 -8.15 -6.74
N ALA A 148 -3.88 -6.90 -6.33
CA ALA A 148 -4.96 -5.97 -6.01
C ALA A 148 -5.83 -5.68 -7.24
N ASN A 149 -5.22 -5.40 -8.39
CA ASN A 149 -5.93 -5.18 -9.64
C ASN A 149 -6.70 -6.43 -10.09
N ASP A 150 -6.13 -7.62 -9.92
CA ASP A 150 -6.79 -8.88 -10.24
C ASP A 150 -8.00 -9.14 -9.32
N ALA A 151 -7.86 -8.88 -8.03
CA ALA A 151 -8.95 -8.99 -7.07
C ALA A 151 -10.08 -8.00 -7.41
N MET A 152 -9.76 -6.75 -7.73
CA MET A 152 -10.74 -5.76 -8.15
C MET A 152 -11.49 -6.17 -9.42
N ARG A 153 -10.79 -6.72 -10.41
CA ARG A 153 -11.44 -7.22 -11.65
C ARG A 153 -12.42 -8.35 -11.34
N LYS A 154 -12.03 -9.30 -10.49
CA LYS A 154 -12.90 -10.40 -10.06
C LYS A 154 -14.14 -9.91 -9.31
N LEU A 155 -13.95 -8.96 -8.38
CA LEU A 155 -15.07 -8.35 -7.64
C LEU A 155 -16.03 -7.60 -8.57
N LYS A 156 -15.50 -6.77 -9.49
CA LYS A 156 -16.32 -6.07 -10.48
C LYS A 156 -17.07 -7.02 -11.42
N ALA A 157 -16.45 -8.16 -11.76
CA ALA A 157 -17.09 -9.19 -12.58
C ALA A 157 -18.21 -9.92 -11.83
N SER A 158 -18.06 -10.17 -10.53
CA SER A 158 -19.01 -10.95 -9.73
C SER A 158 -20.08 -10.12 -9.02
N THR A 159 -19.86 -8.80 -8.82
CA THR A 159 -20.80 -7.92 -8.14
C THR A 159 -21.52 -7.00 -9.11
N VAL A 160 -22.79 -6.75 -8.83
CA VAL A 160 -23.59 -5.80 -9.63
C VAL A 160 -23.17 -4.37 -9.29
N GLN A 161 -22.64 -3.66 -10.28
CA GLN A 161 -22.19 -2.28 -10.12
C GLN A 161 -23.40 -1.30 -10.09
N PRO A 162 -23.25 -0.10 -9.47
CA PRO A 162 -24.33 0.89 -9.41
C PRO A 162 -24.90 1.25 -10.79
N GLU A 163 -24.03 1.41 -11.80
CA GLU A 163 -24.43 1.74 -13.17
C GLU A 163 -25.24 0.60 -13.81
N GLU A 164 -24.86 -0.66 -13.54
CA GLU A 164 -25.58 -1.84 -14.00
C GLU A 164 -26.98 -1.91 -13.37
N LYS A 165 -27.10 -1.55 -12.07
CA LYS A 165 -28.41 -1.45 -11.40
C LYS A 165 -29.32 -0.41 -12.07
N VAL A 166 -28.74 0.73 -12.43
CA VAL A 166 -29.54 1.80 -13.14
C VAL A 166 -30.04 1.28 -14.50
N LEU A 167 -29.18 0.60 -15.26
CA LEU A 167 -29.52 0.01 -16.55
C LEU A 167 -30.63 -1.07 -16.42
N VAL A 168 -30.50 -1.98 -15.46
CA VAL A 168 -31.51 -3.01 -15.19
C VAL A 168 -32.83 -2.39 -14.82
N ASN A 169 -32.81 -1.43 -13.90
CA ASN A 169 -34.04 -0.73 -13.50
C ASN A 169 -34.73 0.00 -14.67
N ALA A 170 -33.93 0.66 -15.52
CA ALA A 170 -34.46 1.33 -16.72
C ALA A 170 -35.07 0.32 -17.70
N SER A 171 -34.40 -0.81 -17.94
CA SER A 171 -34.89 -1.88 -18.83
C SER A 171 -36.16 -2.49 -18.31
N LEU A 172 -36.24 -2.80 -17.02
CA LEU A 172 -37.46 -3.34 -16.40
C LEU A 172 -38.61 -2.35 -16.41
N LYS A 173 -38.30 -1.07 -16.14
CA LYS A 173 -39.31 -0.02 -16.25
C LYS A 173 -39.90 0.05 -17.67
N HIS A 174 -39.03 0.00 -18.67
CA HIS A 174 -39.47 0.00 -20.08
C HIS A 174 -40.29 -1.25 -20.43
N PHE A 175 -39.88 -2.44 -19.96
CA PHE A 175 -40.63 -3.69 -20.10
C PHE A 175 -42.04 -3.56 -19.51
N PHE A 176 -42.19 -3.10 -18.27
CA PHE A 176 -43.51 -2.97 -17.64
C PHE A 176 -44.34 -1.86 -18.25
N GLN A 177 -43.75 -0.79 -18.75
CA GLN A 177 -44.47 0.23 -19.51
C GLN A 177 -45.08 -0.36 -20.80
N ALA A 178 -44.31 -1.21 -21.51
CA ALA A 178 -44.80 -1.89 -22.71
C ALA A 178 -45.91 -2.89 -22.38
N VAL A 179 -45.77 -3.66 -21.28
CA VAL A 179 -46.84 -4.55 -20.78
C VAL A 179 -48.10 -3.75 -20.45
N ASN A 180 -47.99 -2.69 -19.66
CA ASN A 180 -49.16 -1.86 -19.25
C ASN A 180 -49.85 -1.19 -20.43
N ALA A 181 -49.11 -0.88 -21.49
CA ALA A 181 -49.64 -0.29 -22.72
C ALA A 181 -50.22 -1.35 -23.71
N ASN A 182 -50.12 -2.64 -23.40
CA ASN A 182 -50.43 -3.74 -24.31
C ASN A 182 -49.70 -3.58 -25.67
N ASN A 183 -48.45 -3.13 -25.64
CA ASN A 183 -47.68 -2.82 -26.85
C ASN A 183 -46.62 -3.93 -27.11
N GLU A 184 -46.96 -4.86 -28.00
CA GLU A 184 -46.14 -6.01 -28.36
C GLU A 184 -44.77 -5.58 -28.93
N GLN A 185 -44.76 -4.62 -29.84
CA GLN A 185 -43.50 -4.16 -30.47
C GLN A 185 -42.51 -3.54 -29.45
N SER A 186 -43.00 -2.72 -28.55
CA SER A 186 -42.21 -2.12 -27.47
C SER A 186 -41.77 -3.19 -26.49
N LEU A 187 -42.58 -4.20 -26.21
CA LEU A 187 -42.25 -5.31 -25.32
C LEU A 187 -41.15 -6.18 -25.91
N GLU A 188 -41.22 -6.57 -27.18
CA GLU A 188 -40.16 -7.30 -27.89
C GLU A 188 -38.84 -6.52 -27.98
N ALA A 189 -38.94 -5.18 -28.10
CA ALA A 189 -37.74 -4.32 -28.12
C ALA A 189 -37.08 -4.21 -26.74
N SER A 190 -37.80 -4.46 -25.65
CA SER A 190 -37.30 -4.36 -24.27
C SER A 190 -36.56 -5.60 -23.78
N VAL A 191 -36.57 -6.69 -24.54
CA VAL A 191 -35.95 -7.97 -24.15
C VAL A 191 -34.89 -8.44 -25.15
N ALA A 192 -33.97 -9.27 -24.66
CA ALA A 192 -32.97 -9.90 -25.50
C ALA A 192 -33.60 -10.89 -26.52
N PRO A 193 -32.93 -11.13 -27.67
CA PRO A 193 -33.41 -12.11 -28.65
C PRO A 193 -33.64 -13.50 -28.06
N VAL A 194 -32.75 -13.92 -27.15
CA VAL A 194 -32.85 -15.16 -26.37
C VAL A 194 -32.58 -14.83 -24.91
N MET A 195 -33.46 -15.25 -24.04
CA MET A 195 -33.38 -15.11 -22.59
C MET A 195 -33.13 -16.48 -21.98
N SER A 196 -32.15 -16.62 -21.09
CA SER A 196 -31.85 -17.91 -20.45
C SER A 196 -33.03 -18.46 -19.63
N ASN A 197 -33.87 -17.59 -19.11
CA ASN A 197 -35.12 -17.98 -18.47
C ASN A 197 -36.14 -16.83 -18.52
N PHE A 198 -37.37 -17.14 -18.90
CA PHE A 198 -38.53 -16.23 -18.81
C PHE A 198 -39.74 -17.00 -18.27
N LEU A 199 -40.19 -16.63 -17.08
CA LEU A 199 -41.32 -17.27 -16.40
C LEU A 199 -41.22 -18.81 -16.31
N GLY A 200 -40.02 -19.33 -16.05
CA GLY A 200 -39.74 -20.76 -15.92
C GLY A 200 -39.36 -21.46 -17.24
N LYS A 201 -39.54 -20.82 -18.39
CA LYS A 201 -39.08 -21.34 -19.68
C LYS A 201 -37.59 -20.98 -19.92
N GLN A 202 -36.77 -22.00 -20.13
CA GLN A 202 -35.39 -21.82 -20.53
C GLN A 202 -35.27 -21.51 -22.03
N ASP A 203 -34.22 -20.77 -22.41
CA ASP A 203 -33.94 -20.33 -23.78
C ASP A 203 -35.15 -19.66 -24.44
N ALA A 204 -35.88 -18.86 -23.64
CA ALA A 204 -37.07 -18.17 -24.09
C ALA A 204 -36.73 -17.09 -25.12
N THR A 205 -37.57 -16.93 -26.09
CA THR A 205 -37.43 -15.99 -27.20
C THR A 205 -38.40 -14.82 -27.08
N LYS A 206 -38.31 -13.82 -27.97
CA LYS A 206 -39.26 -12.72 -28.08
C LYS A 206 -40.68 -13.20 -28.28
N ALA A 207 -40.87 -14.28 -29.06
CA ALA A 207 -42.20 -14.88 -29.27
C ALA A 207 -42.84 -15.37 -27.96
N ASP A 208 -42.06 -15.83 -27.00
CA ASP A 208 -42.58 -16.25 -25.70
C ASP A 208 -43.10 -15.07 -24.87
N VAL A 209 -42.45 -13.90 -25.02
CA VAL A 209 -42.87 -12.66 -24.37
C VAL A 209 -44.18 -12.14 -25.00
N THR A 210 -44.31 -12.24 -26.31
CA THR A 210 -45.58 -11.95 -27.02
C THR A 210 -46.70 -12.86 -26.55
N VAL A 211 -46.45 -14.18 -26.47
CA VAL A 211 -47.42 -15.14 -25.95
C VAL A 211 -47.82 -14.84 -24.50
N PHE A 212 -46.87 -14.39 -23.67
CA PHE A 212 -47.15 -13.94 -22.32
C PHE A 212 -48.08 -12.72 -22.32
N LEU A 213 -47.82 -11.70 -23.14
CA LEU A 213 -48.67 -10.53 -23.25
C LEU A 213 -50.10 -10.90 -23.64
N GLN A 214 -50.26 -11.76 -24.65
CA GLN A 214 -51.58 -12.24 -25.10
C GLN A 214 -52.32 -13.07 -24.05
N LYS A 215 -51.57 -13.80 -23.18
CA LYS A 215 -52.19 -14.58 -22.10
C LYS A 215 -52.68 -13.71 -20.94
N ILE A 216 -52.01 -12.60 -20.63
CA ILE A 216 -52.42 -11.71 -19.54
C ILE A 216 -53.51 -10.73 -19.98
N TYR A 217 -53.56 -10.31 -21.24
CA TYR A 217 -54.62 -9.51 -21.83
C TYR A 217 -55.66 -10.45 -22.48
N LYS A 218 -56.62 -10.93 -21.65
CA LYS A 218 -57.77 -11.69 -22.14
C LYS A 218 -58.90 -10.72 -22.52
N ASP A 219 -59.87 -11.23 -23.20
CA ASP A 219 -60.99 -10.46 -23.80
C ASP A 219 -61.70 -9.48 -22.87
N ASP A 220 -61.69 -9.73 -21.57
CA ASP A 220 -62.29 -8.90 -20.53
C ASP A 220 -61.38 -7.87 -19.87
N ILE A 221 -60.07 -7.87 -20.20
CA ILE A 221 -59.07 -6.99 -19.57
C ILE A 221 -58.76 -5.83 -20.50
N THR A 222 -59.29 -4.65 -20.20
CA THR A 222 -59.06 -3.42 -20.97
C THR A 222 -57.87 -2.58 -20.51
N GLY A 223 -57.35 -2.86 -19.34
CA GLY A 223 -56.16 -2.19 -18.79
C GLY A 223 -55.52 -2.97 -17.63
N MET A 224 -54.22 -2.84 -17.49
CA MET A 224 -53.44 -3.48 -16.44
C MET A 224 -52.36 -2.55 -15.98
N THR A 225 -52.03 -2.54 -14.69
CA THR A 225 -50.91 -1.73 -14.15
C THR A 225 -49.97 -2.63 -13.36
N TRP A 226 -48.75 -2.81 -13.91
CA TRP A 226 -47.68 -3.48 -13.23
C TRP A 226 -46.70 -2.43 -12.70
N ARG A 227 -46.20 -2.64 -11.49
CA ARG A 227 -45.19 -1.77 -10.86
C ARG A 227 -44.06 -2.63 -10.31
N LEU A 228 -42.82 -2.10 -10.41
CA LEU A 228 -41.67 -2.71 -9.75
C LEU A 228 -41.76 -2.51 -8.24
N GLY A 229 -41.60 -3.58 -7.48
CA GLY A 229 -41.42 -3.52 -6.03
C GLY A 229 -40.07 -2.94 -5.65
N ASN A 230 -39.93 -2.45 -4.40
CA ASN A 230 -38.68 -1.88 -3.88
C ASN A 230 -37.70 -2.95 -3.39
N ASP A 231 -38.14 -4.20 -3.33
CA ASP A 231 -37.37 -5.37 -2.80
C ASP A 231 -36.74 -6.23 -3.90
N MET A 232 -36.59 -5.67 -5.08
CA MET A 232 -35.98 -6.36 -6.22
C MET A 232 -34.52 -6.69 -5.97
N LYS A 233 -34.18 -7.98 -6.06
CA LYS A 233 -32.82 -8.47 -6.00
C LYS A 233 -32.25 -8.65 -7.40
N ILE A 234 -31.06 -8.06 -7.63
CA ILE A 234 -30.31 -8.18 -8.88
C ILE A 234 -29.06 -8.99 -8.57
N ASP A 235 -28.91 -10.15 -9.19
CA ASP A 235 -27.73 -11.00 -9.08
C ASP A 235 -27.01 -11.06 -10.43
N LYS A 236 -25.65 -10.96 -10.39
CA LYS A 236 -24.80 -11.12 -11.56
C LYS A 236 -24.31 -12.57 -11.63
N ARG A 237 -24.50 -13.22 -12.77
CA ARG A 237 -24.00 -14.59 -13.01
C ARG A 237 -23.05 -14.58 -14.19
N GLU A 238 -21.85 -15.16 -14.00
CA GLU A 238 -20.95 -15.41 -15.11
C GLU A 238 -21.51 -16.50 -16.03
N HIS A 239 -21.82 -16.14 -17.27
CA HIS A 239 -22.04 -17.15 -18.32
C HIS A 239 -20.71 -17.51 -18.99
N ARG A 240 -20.40 -18.81 -19.06
CA ARG A 240 -19.20 -19.38 -19.69
C ARG A 240 -19.16 -19.26 -21.23
N PHE A 241 -19.89 -18.36 -21.85
CA PHE A 241 -19.84 -18.14 -23.29
C PHE A 241 -19.44 -16.71 -23.62
N ALA A 242 -18.43 -16.62 -24.49
CA ALA A 242 -17.79 -15.42 -24.93
C ALA A 242 -18.74 -14.28 -25.31
N GLY A 243 -18.54 -13.13 -24.70
CA GLY A 243 -18.79 -11.84 -25.33
C GLY A 243 -20.16 -11.19 -25.12
N ILE A 244 -21.07 -11.70 -24.29
CA ILE A 244 -22.34 -11.02 -23.99
C ILE A 244 -22.56 -10.97 -22.48
N LEU A 245 -22.51 -9.77 -21.91
CA LEU A 245 -23.05 -9.49 -20.58
C LEU A 245 -24.56 -9.78 -20.61
N SER A 246 -24.98 -10.96 -20.15
CA SER A 246 -26.39 -11.22 -19.93
C SER A 246 -26.72 -10.84 -18.50
N LEU A 247 -27.24 -9.64 -18.34
CA LEU A 247 -27.86 -9.17 -17.11
C LEU A 247 -29.15 -9.98 -16.87
N PHE A 248 -29.16 -10.80 -15.81
CA PHE A 248 -30.38 -11.45 -15.38
C PHE A 248 -31.03 -10.67 -14.23
N ALA A 249 -32.12 -10.04 -14.53
CA ALA A 249 -33.09 -9.67 -13.50
C ALA A 249 -33.94 -10.90 -13.19
N LEU A 250 -33.78 -11.46 -12.00
CA LEU A 250 -34.63 -12.56 -11.56
C LEU A 250 -35.65 -12.05 -10.57
N LEU A 251 -36.88 -12.28 -10.97
CA LEU A 251 -38.06 -12.52 -10.19
C LEU A 251 -38.85 -11.35 -9.60
N LEU A 252 -39.76 -11.09 -10.35
CA LEU A 252 -41.13 -10.67 -10.08
C LEU A 252 -41.81 -11.51 -9.00
N LEU A 253 -41.98 -10.91 -7.83
CA LEU A 253 -43.16 -11.15 -7.04
C LEU A 253 -44.14 -10.00 -7.38
N ALA A 254 -44.90 -10.18 -8.43
CA ALA A 254 -46.00 -9.31 -8.73
C ALA A 254 -47.09 -9.58 -7.70
N SER A 255 -47.35 -8.66 -6.79
CA SER A 255 -48.62 -8.63 -6.11
C SER A 255 -49.62 -8.01 -7.08
N CYS A 256 -50.48 -8.86 -7.65
CA CYS A 256 -51.68 -8.39 -8.32
C CYS A 256 -52.62 -7.79 -7.29
N THR A 257 -52.77 -6.46 -7.26
CA THR A 257 -53.93 -5.84 -6.68
C THR A 257 -54.91 -5.62 -7.83
N GLY A 258 -55.90 -6.51 -7.95
CA GLY A 258 -57.04 -6.28 -8.80
C GLY A 258 -58.00 -5.28 -8.10
N GLU A 259 -58.26 -4.18 -8.74
CA GLU A 259 -59.52 -3.41 -8.65
C GLU A 259 -60.16 -3.40 -10.02
#